data_5fed4dbfc83e0f0c52bb96637514ac43
#
_entry.id   5fed4dbfc83e0f0c52bb96637514ac43
#
_cell.length_a   1.000
_cell.length_b   1.000
_cell.length_c   1.000
_cell.angle_alpha   90.00
_cell.angle_beta   90.00
_cell.angle_gamma   90.00
#
_symmetry.space_group_name_H-M   'P 1'
#
loop_
_entity.id
_entity.type
_entity.pdbx_description
1 polymer ?
#
loop_
_entity_poly.entity_id
_entity_poly.type
_entity_poly.pdbx_seq_one_letter_code
_entity_poly.pdbx_strand_id
1 'polypeptide(L)'
;MSFTVNIAAYKFFRWDNLEPRRDELKSLCKQLALRGTILISGEGINLFLAGARESIDPFLSHLRSIPELVDIPVKESLTDYQPFNRMLVRIKREIIPVGLDGIQPIPDASPKISPELLKQWLDEKRPVALLDTRNVYEVELGTFENAIDLNIKNFREFPKAATTISDDIKKQPVVMFCTGGIRCEKIGPYMKGLGFENIYQLDGGILKYFEKCQQSHYNGDCFVFDQRVAVEPSLEPSDMSECFACKRPLMPIDLESEHYVIGQSCPRCYESIEENRRKQFAKRQAAILKIAAEQRGSTPYENRRWISIPQRCAGMPLLEALYHFYPGYSYAQWQSAIDSGEILLPAAAKRKFDTLPVRADQIVREGQRFLQIIKDYIEPNINPNIGLLYEDSAIVVINKCAPLPVHPSGRFNRNTLEGILEIAYYPEKLRPAHRIDANTTGLVVLARKHTYSQFLQSQFTGGTVKKTYLATVVGHPNWDAIDCDFAISKDSIHGGSRSIDHTGQPCLTCFRVLERLSDGMSIIEAVPKSGRTHQIRLHLAALGFPIHNDPLYLPGGTAREQPEPDLESKALGLHALRLEFVHPISRLAVSFEAAHDRSQIQGAS
;
A
#
# COMPACT_ATOMS: atom_id res chain seq x y z
N MET A 1 0.62 -43.30 18.56
CA MET A 1 0.46 -41.95 17.98
C MET A 1 -1.03 -41.77 17.71
N SER A 2 -1.65 -40.68 18.16
CA SER A 2 -3.06 -40.41 17.86
C SER A 2 -3.14 -39.73 16.49
N PHE A 3 -3.75 -40.41 15.53
CA PHE A 3 -4.01 -39.83 14.21
C PHE A 3 -5.10 -38.77 14.28
N THR A 4 -4.93 -37.70 13.53
CA THR A 4 -5.97 -36.69 13.29
C THR A 4 -6.87 -37.17 12.15
N VAL A 5 -8.18 -37.25 12.38
CA VAL A 5 -9.17 -37.57 11.36
C VAL A 5 -9.57 -36.29 10.64
N ASN A 6 -9.42 -36.27 9.32
CA ASN A 6 -9.86 -35.18 8.45
C ASN A 6 -11.15 -35.61 7.77
N ILE A 7 -12.17 -34.75 7.80
CA ILE A 7 -13.42 -34.96 7.09
C ILE A 7 -13.69 -33.86 6.08
N ALA A 8 -14.22 -34.27 4.92
CA ALA A 8 -14.75 -33.36 3.91
C ALA A 8 -16.17 -33.80 3.53
N ALA A 9 -17.12 -32.91 3.59
CA ALA A 9 -18.50 -33.20 3.25
C ALA A 9 -19.21 -31.97 2.67
N TYR A 10 -20.13 -32.21 1.74
CA TYR A 10 -21.03 -31.18 1.26
C TYR A 10 -22.38 -31.77 0.94
N LYS A 11 -23.44 -30.95 1.00
CA LYS A 11 -24.76 -31.30 0.50
C LYS A 11 -25.51 -30.05 0.07
N PHE A 12 -26.13 -30.09 -1.10
CA PHE A 12 -27.07 -29.07 -1.56
C PHE A 12 -28.46 -29.41 -1.07
N PHE A 13 -29.11 -28.44 -0.41
CA PHE A 13 -30.50 -28.49 0.03
C PHE A 13 -30.92 -27.08 0.44
N ARG A 14 -32.21 -26.80 0.49
CA ARG A 14 -32.70 -25.53 0.95
C ARG A 14 -32.59 -25.41 2.47
N TRP A 15 -31.88 -24.37 2.93
CA TRP A 15 -31.66 -24.15 4.35
C TRP A 15 -32.08 -22.74 4.75
N ASP A 16 -33.03 -22.62 5.66
CA ASP A 16 -33.50 -21.38 6.24
C ASP A 16 -32.89 -21.16 7.65
N ASN A 17 -32.98 -19.94 8.20
CA ASN A 17 -32.50 -19.57 9.53
C ASN A 17 -31.01 -19.86 9.77
N LEU A 18 -30.16 -19.32 8.91
CA LEU A 18 -28.73 -19.61 8.87
C LEU A 18 -27.94 -19.13 10.10
N GLU A 19 -28.32 -17.98 10.73
CA GLU A 19 -27.62 -17.42 11.88
C GLU A 19 -27.63 -18.34 13.11
N PRO A 20 -28.79 -18.86 13.57
CA PRO A 20 -28.81 -19.83 14.66
C PRO A 20 -27.99 -21.09 14.35
N ARG A 21 -28.07 -21.59 13.12
CA ARG A 21 -27.32 -22.79 12.68
C ARG A 21 -25.82 -22.55 12.70
N ARG A 22 -25.38 -21.37 12.25
CA ARG A 22 -23.96 -20.96 12.33
C ARG A 22 -23.47 -20.98 13.77
N ASP A 23 -24.23 -20.39 14.69
CA ASP A 23 -23.82 -20.25 16.09
C ASP A 23 -23.84 -21.60 16.82
N GLU A 24 -24.78 -22.46 16.53
CA GLU A 24 -24.87 -23.85 16.99
C GLU A 24 -23.63 -24.65 16.54
N LEU A 25 -23.35 -24.71 15.24
CA LEU A 25 -22.20 -25.43 14.67
C LEU A 25 -20.87 -24.87 15.20
N LYS A 26 -20.76 -23.57 15.34
CA LYS A 26 -19.55 -22.91 15.87
C LYS A 26 -19.31 -23.26 17.34
N SER A 27 -20.38 -23.30 18.16
CA SER A 27 -20.31 -23.68 19.57
C SER A 27 -19.90 -25.14 19.71
N LEU A 28 -20.53 -26.03 18.95
CA LEU A 28 -20.22 -27.48 18.94
C LEU A 28 -18.76 -27.73 18.53
N CYS A 29 -18.29 -27.13 17.43
CA CYS A 29 -16.90 -27.28 17.00
C CYS A 29 -15.91 -26.79 18.05
N LYS A 30 -16.25 -25.72 18.79
CA LYS A 30 -15.40 -25.21 19.88
C LYS A 30 -15.36 -26.19 21.07
N GLN A 31 -16.50 -26.76 21.45
CA GLN A 31 -16.58 -27.75 22.53
C GLN A 31 -15.78 -29.02 22.20
N LEU A 32 -15.84 -29.46 20.94
CA LEU A 32 -15.16 -30.65 20.45
C LEU A 32 -13.70 -30.37 20.01
N ALA A 33 -13.17 -29.14 20.24
CA ALA A 33 -11.82 -28.73 19.83
C ALA A 33 -11.48 -29.01 18.35
N LEU A 34 -12.49 -29.00 17.46
CA LEU A 34 -12.31 -29.17 16.01
C LEU A 34 -11.70 -27.95 15.35
N ARG A 35 -10.95 -28.15 14.28
CA ARG A 35 -10.44 -27.09 13.41
C ARG A 35 -10.85 -27.33 11.96
N GLY A 36 -10.96 -26.25 11.20
CA GLY A 36 -11.35 -26.31 9.80
C GLY A 36 -12.30 -25.21 9.38
N THR A 37 -13.07 -25.46 8.32
CA THR A 37 -14.01 -24.49 7.76
C THR A 37 -15.35 -25.13 7.49
N ILE A 38 -16.43 -24.48 7.94
CA ILE A 38 -17.81 -24.80 7.57
C ILE A 38 -18.38 -23.56 6.84
N LEU A 39 -18.84 -23.76 5.62
CA LEU A 39 -19.58 -22.78 4.84
C LEU A 39 -21.05 -23.21 4.79
N ILE A 40 -21.96 -22.33 5.18
CA ILE A 40 -23.40 -22.53 5.10
C ILE A 40 -24.04 -21.44 4.27
N SER A 41 -25.05 -21.77 3.53
CA SER A 41 -25.87 -20.84 2.75
C SER A 41 -27.31 -21.35 2.62
N GLY A 42 -28.20 -20.55 2.03
CA GLY A 42 -29.55 -20.99 1.70
C GLY A 42 -29.63 -22.17 0.71
N GLU A 43 -28.51 -22.53 0.09
CA GLU A 43 -28.42 -23.66 -0.84
C GLU A 43 -27.75 -24.92 -0.24
N GLY A 44 -27.29 -24.88 1.04
CA GLY A 44 -26.70 -26.04 1.68
C GLY A 44 -25.49 -25.80 2.56
N ILE A 45 -24.65 -26.84 2.70
CA ILE A 45 -23.45 -26.87 3.55
C ILE A 45 -22.24 -27.43 2.77
N ASN A 46 -21.06 -26.87 3.08
CA ASN A 46 -19.76 -27.39 2.62
C ASN A 46 -18.76 -27.28 3.78
N LEU A 47 -18.13 -28.40 4.18
CA LEU A 47 -17.26 -28.43 5.33
C LEU A 47 -15.98 -29.23 5.10
N PHE A 48 -14.91 -28.75 5.75
CA PHE A 48 -13.62 -29.43 5.89
C PHE A 48 -13.21 -29.26 7.36
N LEU A 49 -13.10 -30.36 8.09
CA LEU A 49 -12.79 -30.37 9.52
C LEU A 49 -11.73 -31.41 9.84
N ALA A 50 -10.98 -31.16 10.90
CA ALA A 50 -10.02 -32.10 11.44
C ALA A 50 -10.03 -32.13 12.97
N GLY A 51 -9.86 -33.31 13.55
CA GLY A 51 -9.79 -33.51 14.98
C GLY A 51 -9.56 -34.99 15.35
N ALA A 52 -9.52 -35.25 16.64
CA ALA A 52 -9.46 -36.60 17.14
C ALA A 52 -10.76 -37.37 16.79
N ARG A 53 -10.71 -38.71 16.68
CA ARG A 53 -11.89 -39.55 16.40
C ARG A 53 -13.03 -39.25 17.39
N GLU A 54 -12.69 -39.14 18.67
CA GLU A 54 -13.61 -38.83 19.77
C GLU A 54 -14.31 -37.50 19.64
N SER A 55 -13.78 -36.58 18.81
CA SER A 55 -14.39 -35.28 18.49
C SER A 55 -15.18 -35.31 17.17
N ILE A 56 -14.71 -36.04 16.18
CA ILE A 56 -15.34 -36.14 14.86
C ILE A 56 -16.65 -36.92 14.93
N ASP A 57 -16.69 -38.09 15.62
CA ASP A 57 -17.87 -38.94 15.67
C ASP A 57 -19.08 -38.25 16.34
N PRO A 58 -18.94 -37.54 17.48
CA PRO A 58 -20.04 -36.75 18.03
C PRO A 58 -20.49 -35.60 17.12
N PHE A 59 -19.55 -34.96 16.43
CA PHE A 59 -19.90 -33.93 15.45
C PHE A 59 -20.74 -34.49 14.30
N LEU A 60 -20.33 -35.62 13.71
CA LEU A 60 -21.07 -36.26 12.63
C LEU A 60 -22.42 -36.76 13.10
N SER A 61 -22.52 -37.29 14.33
CA SER A 61 -23.79 -37.71 14.94
C SER A 61 -24.74 -36.52 15.06
N HIS A 62 -24.25 -35.37 15.55
CA HIS A 62 -25.05 -34.16 15.63
C HIS A 62 -25.44 -33.65 14.22
N LEU A 63 -24.50 -33.63 13.27
CA LEU A 63 -24.78 -33.19 11.90
C LEU A 63 -25.88 -34.05 11.26
N ARG A 64 -25.83 -35.37 11.45
CA ARG A 64 -26.82 -36.33 10.93
C ARG A 64 -28.15 -36.31 11.70
N SER A 65 -28.24 -35.68 12.84
CA SER A 65 -29.52 -35.45 13.53
C SER A 65 -30.37 -34.34 12.87
N ILE A 66 -29.76 -33.53 12.01
CA ILE A 66 -30.46 -32.53 11.20
C ILE A 66 -31.14 -33.25 10.04
N PRO A 67 -32.49 -33.14 9.89
CA PRO A 67 -33.26 -33.94 8.90
C PRO A 67 -32.69 -33.87 7.48
N GLU A 68 -32.24 -32.71 7.05
CA GLU A 68 -31.70 -32.50 5.69
C GLU A 68 -30.29 -33.10 5.49
N LEU A 69 -29.62 -33.50 6.58
CA LEU A 69 -28.23 -33.96 6.60
C LEU A 69 -28.06 -35.41 7.05
N VAL A 70 -29.16 -36.15 7.25
CA VAL A 70 -29.15 -37.56 7.72
C VAL A 70 -28.22 -38.45 6.86
N ASP A 71 -28.25 -38.28 5.57
CA ASP A 71 -27.51 -39.05 4.55
C ASP A 71 -26.32 -38.29 3.95
N ILE A 72 -25.83 -37.24 4.63
CA ILE A 72 -24.68 -36.45 4.10
C ILE A 72 -23.47 -37.39 3.88
N PRO A 73 -22.93 -37.43 2.65
CA PRO A 73 -21.75 -38.23 2.38
C PRO A 73 -20.52 -37.57 2.98
N VAL A 74 -19.73 -38.34 3.72
CA VAL A 74 -18.51 -37.82 4.37
C VAL A 74 -17.32 -38.60 3.81
N LYS A 75 -16.29 -37.88 3.40
CA LYS A 75 -14.98 -38.43 3.05
C LYS A 75 -14.06 -38.28 4.24
N GLU A 76 -13.33 -39.33 4.59
CA GLU A 76 -12.38 -39.32 5.70
C GLU A 76 -10.97 -39.64 5.20
N SER A 77 -9.97 -39.00 5.84
CA SER A 77 -8.56 -39.34 5.70
C SER A 77 -7.84 -39.14 7.03
N LEU A 78 -6.67 -39.73 7.18
CA LEU A 78 -5.88 -39.64 8.42
C LEU A 78 -4.61 -38.86 8.15
N THR A 79 -4.18 -38.06 9.14
CA THR A 79 -2.88 -37.40 9.17
C THR A 79 -2.26 -37.52 10.57
N ASP A 80 -0.96 -37.44 10.66
CA ASP A 80 -0.20 -37.43 11.92
C ASP A 80 -0.11 -36.02 12.54
N TYR A 81 -0.65 -34.99 11.85
CA TYR A 81 -0.70 -33.61 12.29
C TYR A 81 -2.07 -32.97 12.06
N GLN A 82 -2.32 -31.82 12.68
CA GLN A 82 -3.55 -31.03 12.51
C GLN A 82 -3.42 -30.11 11.29
N PRO A 83 -4.13 -30.37 10.15
CA PRO A 83 -3.97 -29.62 8.90
C PRO A 83 -4.71 -28.27 8.85
N PHE A 84 -5.30 -27.80 9.95
CA PHE A 84 -5.98 -26.53 10.01
C PHE A 84 -5.53 -25.69 11.20
N ASN A 85 -5.23 -24.42 10.98
CA ASN A 85 -4.77 -23.53 12.05
C ASN A 85 -5.90 -23.02 12.96
N ARG A 86 -7.13 -22.93 12.46
CA ARG A 86 -8.27 -22.33 13.17
C ARG A 86 -9.61 -22.95 12.75
N MET A 87 -10.66 -22.70 13.55
CA MET A 87 -12.04 -23.04 13.22
C MET A 87 -12.78 -21.85 12.65
N LEU A 88 -13.43 -22.01 11.50
CA LEU A 88 -14.25 -20.98 10.84
C LEU A 88 -15.62 -21.56 10.50
N VAL A 89 -16.70 -20.89 10.95
CA VAL A 89 -18.07 -21.14 10.48
C VAL A 89 -18.61 -19.86 9.89
N ARG A 90 -18.97 -19.88 8.59
CA ARG A 90 -19.34 -18.68 7.84
C ARG A 90 -20.62 -18.88 7.04
N ILE A 91 -21.52 -17.90 7.14
CA ILE A 91 -22.63 -17.76 6.20
C ILE A 91 -22.07 -17.13 4.91
N LYS A 92 -22.40 -17.72 3.79
CA LYS A 92 -22.05 -17.27 2.46
C LYS A 92 -23.31 -17.22 1.58
N ARG A 93 -23.26 -16.47 0.48
CA ARG A 93 -24.32 -16.48 -0.52
C ARG A 93 -24.44 -17.85 -1.20
N GLU A 94 -23.30 -18.50 -1.45
CA GLU A 94 -23.16 -19.81 -2.10
C GLU A 94 -22.12 -20.65 -1.33
N ILE A 95 -22.36 -21.96 -1.20
CA ILE A 95 -21.37 -22.88 -0.60
C ILE A 95 -20.19 -23.19 -1.53
N ILE A 96 -20.39 -22.96 -2.84
CA ILE A 96 -19.37 -22.92 -3.87
C ILE A 96 -19.70 -21.79 -4.87
N PRO A 97 -18.92 -20.71 -4.93
CA PRO A 97 -19.29 -19.52 -5.68
C PRO A 97 -19.09 -19.72 -7.19
N VAL A 98 -20.16 -19.60 -7.95
CA VAL A 98 -20.17 -19.59 -9.44
C VAL A 98 -20.27 -18.18 -10.00
N GLY A 99 -20.87 -17.26 -9.23
CA GLY A 99 -21.05 -15.87 -9.67
C GLY A 99 -22.23 -15.64 -10.60
N LEU A 100 -23.14 -16.61 -10.72
CA LEU A 100 -24.40 -16.50 -11.44
C LEU A 100 -25.58 -16.65 -10.47
N ASP A 101 -26.59 -15.81 -10.64
CA ASP A 101 -27.83 -15.90 -9.88
C ASP A 101 -28.75 -16.97 -10.47
N GLY A 102 -29.49 -17.65 -9.60
CA GLY A 102 -30.56 -18.58 -10.02
C GLY A 102 -30.11 -20.00 -10.38
N ILE A 103 -28.82 -20.36 -10.29
CA ILE A 103 -28.41 -21.75 -10.44
C ILE A 103 -28.78 -22.51 -9.16
N GLN A 104 -29.77 -23.40 -9.28
CA GLN A 104 -30.13 -24.30 -8.20
C GLN A 104 -29.75 -25.75 -8.57
N PRO A 105 -28.86 -26.40 -7.81
CA PRO A 105 -28.43 -27.79 -8.10
C PRO A 105 -29.55 -28.81 -7.95
N ILE A 106 -30.63 -28.48 -7.26
CA ILE A 106 -31.79 -29.34 -6.99
C ILE A 106 -33.04 -28.67 -7.58
N PRO A 107 -33.89 -29.35 -8.36
CA PRO A 107 -33.94 -30.82 -8.61
C PRO A 107 -33.15 -31.32 -9.84
N ASP A 108 -32.48 -30.46 -10.60
CA ASP A 108 -31.95 -30.77 -11.94
C ASP A 108 -30.49 -31.27 -11.95
N ALA A 109 -30.03 -31.95 -10.91
CA ALA A 109 -28.68 -32.49 -10.86
C ALA A 109 -28.36 -33.38 -12.08
N SER A 110 -27.13 -33.28 -12.60
CA SER A 110 -26.66 -34.13 -13.68
C SER A 110 -26.53 -35.58 -13.20
N PRO A 111 -26.82 -36.60 -14.06
CA PRO A 111 -26.59 -38.00 -13.72
C PRO A 111 -25.17 -38.23 -13.25
N LYS A 112 -25.02 -39.11 -12.21
CA LYS A 112 -23.72 -39.53 -11.70
C LYS A 112 -23.22 -40.74 -12.47
N ILE A 113 -21.94 -40.74 -12.85
CA ILE A 113 -21.22 -41.91 -13.35
C ILE A 113 -20.26 -42.42 -12.28
N SER A 114 -20.26 -43.74 -12.01
CA SER A 114 -19.32 -44.28 -11.04
C SER A 114 -17.88 -44.28 -11.58
N PRO A 115 -16.86 -44.20 -10.71
CA PRO A 115 -15.47 -44.32 -11.11
C PRO A 115 -15.17 -45.52 -11.97
N GLU A 116 -15.71 -46.69 -11.60
CA GLU A 116 -15.49 -47.97 -12.29
C GLU A 116 -16.11 -47.94 -13.70
N LEU A 117 -17.32 -47.37 -13.84
CA LEU A 117 -17.98 -47.27 -15.15
C LEU A 117 -17.27 -46.25 -16.05
N LEU A 118 -16.77 -45.15 -15.50
CA LEU A 118 -15.96 -44.18 -16.26
C LEU A 118 -14.67 -44.85 -16.73
N LYS A 119 -13.97 -45.60 -15.84
CA LYS A 119 -12.76 -46.34 -16.21
C LYS A 119 -13.04 -47.30 -17.34
N GLN A 120 -14.15 -48.08 -17.25
CA GLN A 120 -14.55 -48.98 -18.30
C GLN A 120 -14.76 -48.25 -19.64
N TRP A 121 -15.44 -47.10 -19.67
CA TRP A 121 -15.64 -46.31 -20.89
C TRP A 121 -14.31 -45.87 -21.51
N LEU A 122 -13.34 -45.48 -20.67
CA LEU A 122 -12.01 -45.07 -21.13
C LEU A 122 -11.19 -46.27 -21.63
N ASP A 123 -11.21 -47.40 -20.95
CA ASP A 123 -10.57 -48.65 -21.38
C ASP A 123 -11.11 -49.14 -22.74
N GLU A 124 -12.42 -49.02 -22.96
CA GLU A 124 -13.12 -49.36 -24.21
C GLU A 124 -12.95 -48.28 -25.30
N LYS A 125 -12.26 -47.16 -25.00
CA LYS A 125 -12.09 -46.00 -25.89
C LYS A 125 -13.42 -45.47 -26.48
N ARG A 126 -14.46 -45.43 -25.64
CA ARG A 126 -15.74 -44.82 -26.05
C ARG A 126 -15.56 -43.33 -26.31
N PRO A 127 -16.31 -42.78 -27.27
CA PRO A 127 -16.28 -41.33 -27.52
C PRO A 127 -16.93 -40.58 -26.35
N VAL A 128 -16.12 -40.11 -25.41
CA VAL A 128 -16.52 -39.33 -24.23
C VAL A 128 -15.55 -38.15 -24.05
N ALA A 129 -16.09 -36.97 -23.82
CA ALA A 129 -15.30 -35.81 -23.47
C ALA A 129 -15.20 -35.70 -21.93
N LEU A 130 -13.99 -35.54 -21.43
CA LEU A 130 -13.73 -35.31 -20.00
C LEU A 130 -13.57 -33.80 -19.81
N LEU A 131 -14.40 -33.20 -18.96
CA LEU A 131 -14.36 -31.75 -18.69
C LEU A 131 -13.88 -31.51 -17.26
N ASP A 132 -12.69 -30.94 -17.12
CA ASP A 132 -12.17 -30.52 -15.83
C ASP A 132 -12.80 -29.16 -15.44
N THR A 133 -13.49 -29.14 -14.31
CA THR A 133 -14.16 -27.94 -13.80
C THR A 133 -13.32 -27.19 -12.76
N ARG A 134 -12.05 -27.60 -12.59
CA ARG A 134 -11.13 -27.01 -11.60
C ARG A 134 -10.42 -25.78 -12.14
N ASN A 135 -9.74 -25.10 -11.25
CA ASN A 135 -8.89 -23.97 -11.62
C ASN A 135 -7.58 -24.45 -12.22
N VAL A 136 -6.96 -23.66 -13.07
CA VAL A 136 -5.72 -23.97 -13.79
C VAL A 136 -4.61 -24.49 -12.86
N TYR A 137 -4.45 -23.91 -11.66
CA TYR A 137 -3.41 -24.35 -10.70
C TYR A 137 -3.67 -25.75 -10.12
N GLU A 138 -4.92 -26.23 -10.13
CA GLU A 138 -5.27 -27.60 -9.73
C GLU A 138 -5.05 -28.58 -10.89
N VAL A 139 -5.35 -28.15 -12.12
CA VAL A 139 -5.16 -28.94 -13.35
C VAL A 139 -3.66 -29.14 -13.64
N GLU A 140 -2.83 -28.11 -13.38
CA GLU A 140 -1.37 -28.18 -13.53
C GLU A 140 -0.71 -29.27 -12.68
N LEU A 141 -1.31 -29.66 -11.54
CA LEU A 141 -0.81 -30.73 -10.69
C LEU A 141 -1.17 -32.12 -11.20
N GLY A 142 -2.28 -32.23 -11.87
CA GLY A 142 -2.71 -33.48 -12.47
C GLY A 142 -4.16 -33.43 -12.95
N THR A 143 -4.45 -34.19 -14.00
CA THR A 143 -5.78 -34.29 -14.61
C THR A 143 -5.93 -35.60 -15.38
N PHE A 144 -7.14 -35.93 -15.81
CA PHE A 144 -7.37 -37.07 -16.69
C PHE A 144 -6.72 -36.86 -18.08
N GLU A 145 -6.28 -37.93 -18.67
CA GLU A 145 -5.75 -37.94 -20.04
C GLU A 145 -6.78 -37.35 -21.03
N ASN A 146 -6.33 -36.43 -21.88
CA ASN A 146 -7.18 -35.75 -22.87
C ASN A 146 -8.35 -34.94 -22.27
N ALA A 147 -8.31 -34.55 -21.00
CA ALA A 147 -9.33 -33.72 -20.41
C ALA A 147 -9.32 -32.33 -21.01
N ILE A 148 -10.51 -31.76 -21.17
CA ILE A 148 -10.72 -30.37 -21.58
C ILE A 148 -10.48 -29.48 -20.36
N ASP A 149 -9.42 -28.66 -20.40
CA ASP A 149 -9.15 -27.59 -19.43
C ASP A 149 -9.65 -26.27 -20.02
N LEU A 150 -10.49 -25.56 -19.26
CA LEU A 150 -11.00 -24.24 -19.64
C LEU A 150 -10.05 -23.09 -19.24
N ASN A 151 -8.90 -23.38 -18.65
CA ASN A 151 -7.87 -22.45 -18.22
C ASN A 151 -8.41 -21.31 -17.33
N ILE A 152 -9.32 -21.62 -16.40
CA ILE A 152 -9.93 -20.68 -15.49
C ILE A 152 -9.06 -20.45 -14.24
N LYS A 153 -8.90 -19.18 -13.83
CA LYS A 153 -8.14 -18.83 -12.63
C LYS A 153 -8.96 -19.01 -11.35
N ASN A 154 -10.27 -18.92 -11.45
CA ASN A 154 -11.22 -19.22 -10.38
C ASN A 154 -12.55 -19.69 -10.95
N PHE A 155 -13.29 -20.48 -10.16
CA PHE A 155 -14.52 -21.12 -10.62
C PHE A 155 -15.63 -20.15 -11.05
N ARG A 156 -15.59 -18.87 -10.69
CA ARG A 156 -16.53 -17.83 -11.17
C ARG A 156 -16.35 -17.52 -12.65
N GLU A 157 -15.21 -17.86 -13.23
CA GLU A 157 -14.95 -17.68 -14.67
C GLU A 157 -15.53 -18.83 -15.50
N PHE A 158 -15.86 -19.96 -14.87
CA PHE A 158 -16.34 -21.17 -15.52
C PHE A 158 -17.56 -20.91 -16.43
N PRO A 159 -18.62 -20.20 -16.01
CA PRO A 159 -19.78 -19.97 -16.87
C PRO A 159 -19.42 -19.32 -18.20
N LYS A 160 -18.55 -18.29 -18.16
CA LYS A 160 -18.09 -17.61 -19.37
C LYS A 160 -17.22 -18.53 -20.24
N ALA A 161 -16.30 -19.27 -19.63
CA ALA A 161 -15.44 -20.19 -20.35
C ALA A 161 -16.21 -21.35 -20.97
N ALA A 162 -17.23 -21.89 -20.30
CA ALA A 162 -18.07 -22.96 -20.82
C ALA A 162 -18.82 -22.59 -22.11
N THR A 163 -19.12 -21.31 -22.35
CA THR A 163 -19.74 -20.86 -23.62
C THR A 163 -18.84 -21.02 -24.83
N THR A 164 -17.54 -21.18 -24.65
CA THR A 164 -16.57 -21.35 -25.75
C THR A 164 -16.42 -22.81 -26.21
N ILE A 165 -17.03 -23.76 -25.51
CA ILE A 165 -16.98 -25.19 -25.87
C ILE A 165 -17.77 -25.41 -27.17
N SER A 166 -17.16 -26.11 -28.12
CA SER A 166 -17.74 -26.34 -29.44
C SER A 166 -19.03 -27.18 -29.37
N ASP A 167 -19.94 -26.96 -30.35
CA ASP A 167 -21.20 -27.68 -30.43
C ASP A 167 -21.01 -29.17 -30.70
N ASP A 168 -19.90 -29.58 -31.30
CA ASP A 168 -19.58 -31.03 -31.50
C ASP A 168 -19.34 -31.73 -30.16
N ILE A 169 -18.74 -31.04 -29.20
CA ILE A 169 -18.55 -31.61 -27.84
C ILE A 169 -19.87 -31.66 -27.11
N LYS A 170 -20.78 -30.68 -27.31
CA LYS A 170 -22.08 -30.68 -26.62
C LYS A 170 -22.97 -31.85 -26.99
N LYS A 171 -22.83 -32.41 -28.20
CA LYS A 171 -23.64 -33.50 -28.72
C LYS A 171 -23.15 -34.91 -28.26
N GLN A 172 -21.91 -35.02 -27.79
CA GLN A 172 -21.36 -36.29 -27.29
C GLN A 172 -21.51 -36.42 -25.76
N PRO A 173 -21.34 -37.62 -25.19
CA PRO A 173 -21.27 -37.76 -23.74
C PRO A 173 -20.14 -36.93 -23.14
N VAL A 174 -20.48 -36.07 -22.16
CA VAL A 174 -19.50 -35.23 -21.42
C VAL A 174 -19.51 -35.64 -19.95
N VAL A 175 -18.37 -36.02 -19.40
CA VAL A 175 -18.21 -36.28 -17.97
C VAL A 175 -17.46 -35.13 -17.32
N MET A 176 -18.15 -34.37 -16.48
CA MET A 176 -17.54 -33.35 -15.65
C MET A 176 -16.92 -33.96 -14.41
N PHE A 177 -15.76 -33.43 -14.00
CA PHE A 177 -15.11 -33.83 -12.76
C PHE A 177 -14.46 -32.65 -12.05
N CYS A 178 -14.30 -32.78 -10.73
CA CYS A 178 -13.50 -31.94 -9.87
C CYS A 178 -12.94 -32.79 -8.73
N THR A 179 -12.22 -32.21 -7.77
CA THR A 179 -11.62 -32.91 -6.64
C THR A 179 -12.64 -33.79 -5.89
N GLY A 180 -13.79 -33.25 -5.50
CA GLY A 180 -14.78 -33.93 -4.64
C GLY A 180 -16.20 -34.00 -5.19
N GLY A 181 -16.53 -33.43 -6.36
CA GLY A 181 -17.85 -33.46 -7.00
C GLY A 181 -18.70 -32.20 -6.84
N ILE A 182 -18.45 -31.33 -5.85
CA ILE A 182 -19.30 -30.16 -5.52
C ILE A 182 -19.45 -29.15 -6.68
N ARG A 183 -18.36 -28.88 -7.43
CA ARG A 183 -18.42 -27.97 -8.56
C ARG A 183 -19.27 -28.52 -9.69
N CYS A 184 -19.12 -29.79 -10.00
CA CYS A 184 -19.89 -30.47 -11.05
C CYS A 184 -21.39 -30.48 -10.72
N GLU A 185 -21.74 -30.78 -9.47
CA GLU A 185 -23.13 -30.78 -9.02
C GLU A 185 -23.76 -29.40 -9.12
N LYS A 186 -23.01 -28.32 -8.76
CA LYS A 186 -23.47 -26.95 -8.87
C LYS A 186 -23.68 -26.50 -10.32
N ILE A 187 -22.75 -26.84 -11.24
CA ILE A 187 -22.76 -26.30 -12.60
C ILE A 187 -23.58 -27.15 -13.59
N GLY A 188 -23.96 -28.36 -13.23
CA GLY A 188 -24.69 -29.31 -14.10
C GLY A 188 -25.95 -28.70 -14.74
N PRO A 189 -26.87 -28.08 -13.98
CA PRO A 189 -28.06 -27.44 -14.54
C PRO A 189 -27.73 -26.32 -15.54
N TYR A 190 -26.69 -25.53 -15.29
CA TYR A 190 -26.23 -24.50 -16.21
C TYR A 190 -25.72 -25.08 -17.54
N MET A 191 -24.94 -26.17 -17.48
CA MET A 191 -24.42 -26.86 -18.67
C MET A 191 -25.55 -27.43 -19.54
N LYS A 192 -26.60 -28.01 -18.92
CA LYS A 192 -27.80 -28.39 -19.64
C LYS A 192 -28.45 -27.21 -20.38
N GLY A 193 -28.52 -26.04 -19.72
CA GLY A 193 -29.02 -24.82 -20.32
C GLY A 193 -28.17 -24.30 -21.50
N LEU A 194 -26.88 -24.67 -21.58
CA LEU A 194 -26.00 -24.37 -22.71
C LEU A 194 -26.11 -25.36 -23.87
N GLY A 195 -27.03 -26.35 -23.81
CA GLY A 195 -27.28 -27.30 -24.87
C GLY A 195 -26.43 -28.58 -24.81
N PHE A 196 -25.86 -28.93 -23.66
CA PHE A 196 -25.22 -30.22 -23.48
C PHE A 196 -26.28 -31.33 -23.31
N GLU A 197 -26.38 -32.23 -24.26
CA GLU A 197 -27.43 -33.25 -24.31
C GLU A 197 -27.19 -34.42 -23.34
N ASN A 198 -25.93 -34.87 -23.26
CA ASN A 198 -25.53 -36.06 -22.49
C ASN A 198 -24.42 -35.67 -21.48
N ILE A 199 -24.80 -34.99 -20.38
CA ILE A 199 -23.84 -34.52 -19.38
C ILE A 199 -23.93 -35.37 -18.10
N TYR A 200 -22.78 -35.85 -17.64
CA TYR A 200 -22.60 -36.64 -16.44
C TYR A 200 -21.66 -35.92 -15.47
N GLN A 201 -21.72 -36.29 -14.20
CA GLN A 201 -20.73 -35.90 -13.19
C GLN A 201 -20.06 -37.12 -12.59
N LEU A 202 -18.74 -37.11 -12.44
CA LEU A 202 -18.00 -38.18 -11.78
C LEU A 202 -18.39 -38.23 -10.30
N ASP A 203 -18.99 -39.35 -9.89
CA ASP A 203 -19.47 -39.54 -8.53
C ASP A 203 -18.31 -39.52 -7.53
N GLY A 204 -18.39 -38.60 -6.58
CA GLY A 204 -17.34 -38.36 -5.57
C GLY A 204 -16.06 -37.71 -6.10
N GLY A 205 -15.99 -37.38 -7.42
CA GLY A 205 -14.86 -36.69 -8.05
C GLY A 205 -13.57 -37.52 -8.10
N ILE A 206 -12.44 -36.85 -8.34
CA ILE A 206 -11.11 -37.46 -8.49
C ILE A 206 -10.73 -38.30 -7.26
N LEU A 207 -10.99 -37.81 -6.06
CA LEU A 207 -10.64 -38.57 -4.84
C LEU A 207 -11.31 -39.94 -4.77
N LYS A 208 -12.60 -40.04 -5.13
CA LYS A 208 -13.29 -41.35 -5.18
C LYS A 208 -12.81 -42.18 -6.35
N TYR A 209 -12.39 -41.55 -7.44
CA TYR A 209 -11.78 -42.26 -8.56
C TYR A 209 -10.45 -42.92 -8.14
N PHE A 210 -9.61 -42.21 -7.40
CA PHE A 210 -8.38 -42.78 -6.84
C PHE A 210 -8.64 -43.97 -5.90
N GLU A 211 -9.64 -43.88 -5.01
CA GLU A 211 -10.04 -44.97 -4.11
C GLU A 211 -10.39 -46.26 -4.86
N LYS A 212 -11.03 -46.13 -6.04
CA LYS A 212 -11.60 -47.27 -6.78
C LYS A 212 -10.77 -47.75 -7.97
N CYS A 213 -10.10 -46.81 -8.64
CA CYS A 213 -9.42 -47.02 -9.91
C CYS A 213 -7.94 -46.66 -9.88
N GLN A 214 -7.44 -46.18 -8.74
CA GLN A 214 -6.06 -45.70 -8.62
C GLN A 214 -5.69 -44.66 -9.71
N GLN A 215 -4.52 -44.76 -10.32
CA GLN A 215 -4.00 -43.83 -11.31
C GLN A 215 -4.52 -44.09 -12.75
N SER A 216 -5.45 -45.02 -12.97
CA SER A 216 -5.88 -45.37 -14.34
C SER A 216 -6.37 -44.10 -15.09
N HIS A 217 -5.82 -43.82 -16.29
CA HIS A 217 -6.19 -42.69 -17.15
C HIS A 217 -6.03 -41.29 -16.50
N TYR A 218 -5.26 -41.17 -15.42
CA TYR A 218 -5.02 -39.92 -14.73
C TYR A 218 -3.53 -39.68 -14.56
N ASN A 219 -3.07 -38.46 -14.87
CA ASN A 219 -1.67 -38.05 -14.78
C ASN A 219 -1.48 -37.03 -13.65
N GLY A 220 -0.49 -37.26 -12.79
CA GLY A 220 -0.12 -36.38 -11.69
C GLY A 220 -0.95 -36.55 -10.42
N ASP A 221 -0.97 -35.52 -9.56
CA ASP A 221 -1.58 -35.52 -8.23
C ASP A 221 -2.90 -34.75 -8.20
N CYS A 222 -3.69 -34.93 -7.17
CA CYS A 222 -4.95 -34.21 -6.99
C CYS A 222 -4.81 -33.15 -5.91
N PHE A 223 -5.03 -31.87 -6.27
CA PHE A 223 -5.08 -30.76 -5.32
C PHE A 223 -6.19 -30.96 -4.28
N VAL A 224 -5.85 -30.72 -3.01
CA VAL A 224 -6.79 -30.73 -1.88
C VAL A 224 -6.74 -29.39 -1.12
N PHE A 225 -7.87 -29.02 -0.48
CA PHE A 225 -8.03 -27.72 0.16
C PHE A 225 -7.61 -27.70 1.64
N ASP A 226 -6.55 -28.43 1.98
CA ASP A 226 -5.94 -28.44 3.31
C ASP A 226 -4.39 -28.35 3.21
N GLN A 227 -3.69 -28.45 4.34
CA GLN A 227 -2.23 -28.26 4.36
C GLN A 227 -1.42 -29.38 3.66
N ARG A 228 -2.08 -30.45 3.21
CA ARG A 228 -1.41 -31.46 2.36
C ARG A 228 -1.14 -30.93 0.95
N VAL A 229 -1.84 -29.87 0.55
CA VAL A 229 -1.77 -29.21 -0.76
C VAL A 229 -2.23 -30.13 -1.89
N ALA A 230 -1.66 -31.34 -2.02
CA ALA A 230 -2.05 -32.34 -2.99
C ALA A 230 -1.93 -33.76 -2.40
N VAL A 231 -2.61 -34.70 -3.02
CA VAL A 231 -2.50 -36.14 -2.72
C VAL A 231 -2.18 -36.91 -4.01
N GLU A 232 -1.33 -37.90 -3.86
CA GLU A 232 -1.03 -38.86 -4.92
C GLU A 232 -2.25 -39.77 -5.21
N PRO A 233 -2.26 -40.54 -6.32
CA PRO A 233 -3.30 -41.54 -6.59
C PRO A 233 -3.44 -42.64 -5.51
N SER A 234 -2.43 -42.81 -4.68
CA SER A 234 -2.46 -43.64 -3.46
C SER A 234 -3.28 -43.03 -2.32
N LEU A 235 -3.69 -41.77 -2.44
CA LEU A 235 -4.30 -40.90 -1.43
C LEU A 235 -3.35 -40.47 -0.30
N GLU A 236 -2.07 -40.81 -0.39
CA GLU A 236 -1.05 -40.27 0.51
C GLU A 236 -0.71 -38.79 0.17
N PRO A 237 -0.28 -37.99 1.14
CA PRO A 237 0.17 -36.63 0.87
C PRO A 237 1.34 -36.61 -0.12
N SER A 238 1.30 -35.76 -1.12
CA SER A 238 2.42 -35.54 -2.04
C SER A 238 3.47 -34.56 -1.46
N ASP A 239 4.66 -34.54 -2.07
CA ASP A 239 5.76 -33.62 -1.67
C ASP A 239 5.53 -32.14 -2.05
N MET A 240 4.29 -31.78 -2.37
CA MET A 240 3.91 -30.44 -2.75
C MET A 240 3.82 -29.52 -1.53
N SER A 241 4.20 -28.27 -1.70
CA SER A 241 4.01 -27.20 -0.72
C SER A 241 3.13 -26.08 -1.27
N GLU A 242 2.77 -25.11 -0.45
CA GLU A 242 1.93 -23.98 -0.87
C GLU A 242 2.71 -22.66 -0.75
N CYS A 243 2.65 -21.84 -1.79
CA CYS A 243 3.17 -20.48 -1.70
C CYS A 243 2.39 -19.65 -0.68
N PHE A 244 3.06 -19.15 0.34
CA PHE A 244 2.41 -18.34 1.38
C PHE A 244 1.72 -17.09 0.81
N ALA A 245 2.31 -16.46 -0.23
CA ALA A 245 1.82 -15.20 -0.80
C ALA A 245 0.62 -15.38 -1.74
N CYS A 246 0.72 -16.27 -2.74
CA CYS A 246 -0.30 -16.41 -3.77
C CYS A 246 -1.20 -17.64 -3.61
N LYS A 247 -0.89 -18.52 -2.63
CA LYS A 247 -1.66 -19.72 -2.32
C LYS A 247 -1.71 -20.76 -3.44
N ARG A 248 -0.76 -20.71 -4.37
CA ARG A 248 -0.60 -21.73 -5.41
C ARG A 248 0.27 -22.87 -4.92
N PRO A 249 0.01 -24.10 -5.39
CA PRO A 249 0.89 -25.22 -5.11
C PRO A 249 2.28 -24.99 -5.72
N LEU A 250 3.30 -25.49 -5.04
CA LEU A 250 4.70 -25.42 -5.43
C LEU A 250 5.25 -26.83 -5.58
N MET A 251 5.86 -27.08 -6.72
CA MET A 251 6.67 -28.30 -6.94
C MET A 251 8.02 -28.15 -6.21
N PRO A 252 8.69 -29.26 -5.87
CA PRO A 252 10.04 -29.19 -5.29
C PRO A 252 11.00 -28.28 -6.07
N ILE A 253 10.95 -28.31 -7.41
CA ILE A 253 11.76 -27.45 -8.29
C ILE A 253 11.48 -25.94 -8.11
N ASP A 254 10.25 -25.56 -7.76
CA ASP A 254 9.90 -24.16 -7.52
C ASP A 254 10.60 -23.61 -6.28
N LEU A 255 10.92 -24.48 -5.30
CA LEU A 255 11.61 -24.11 -4.07
C LEU A 255 13.10 -23.84 -4.28
N GLU A 256 13.69 -24.36 -5.36
CA GLU A 256 15.10 -24.15 -5.74
C GLU A 256 15.28 -22.87 -6.55
N SER A 257 14.19 -22.23 -6.98
CA SER A 257 14.24 -21.02 -7.80
C SER A 257 14.76 -19.81 -7.03
N GLU A 258 15.60 -18.97 -7.66
CA GLU A 258 16.02 -17.67 -7.12
C GLU A 258 14.84 -16.70 -6.82
N HIS A 259 13.69 -16.93 -7.42
CA HIS A 259 12.45 -16.16 -7.22
C HIS A 259 11.59 -16.71 -6.08
N TYR A 260 11.98 -17.83 -5.45
CA TYR A 260 11.34 -18.36 -4.26
C TYR A 260 11.91 -17.71 -3.01
N VAL A 261 11.12 -16.84 -2.38
CA VAL A 261 11.45 -16.22 -1.09
C VAL A 261 10.40 -16.64 -0.07
N ILE A 262 10.82 -17.42 0.92
CA ILE A 262 9.94 -17.95 1.97
C ILE A 262 9.06 -16.85 2.55
N GLY A 263 7.75 -17.05 2.52
CA GLY A 263 6.76 -16.10 3.03
C GLY A 263 6.50 -14.87 2.16
N GLN A 264 7.18 -14.68 1.03
CA GLN A 264 7.09 -13.49 0.20
C GLN A 264 6.67 -13.75 -1.25
N SER A 265 7.29 -14.72 -1.93
CA SER A 265 7.04 -14.97 -3.36
C SER A 265 7.41 -16.38 -3.78
N CYS A 266 6.87 -16.82 -4.90
CA CYS A 266 7.32 -17.99 -5.66
C CYS A 266 7.56 -17.60 -7.13
N PRO A 267 8.18 -18.45 -7.96
CA PRO A 267 8.46 -18.13 -9.36
C PRO A 267 7.25 -17.64 -10.15
N ARG A 268 6.05 -18.17 -9.82
CA ARG A 268 4.79 -17.81 -10.50
C ARG A 268 4.18 -16.48 -10.05
N CYS A 269 4.44 -16.02 -8.81
CA CYS A 269 3.91 -14.76 -8.30
C CYS A 269 4.95 -13.65 -8.21
N TYR A 270 6.21 -13.94 -8.46
CA TYR A 270 7.29 -12.96 -8.45
C TYR A 270 7.05 -11.84 -9.46
N GLU A 271 6.74 -12.17 -10.70
CA GLU A 271 6.39 -11.17 -11.73
C GLU A 271 5.13 -10.39 -11.36
N SER A 272 4.10 -11.06 -10.84
CA SER A 272 2.85 -10.38 -10.46
C SER A 272 3.02 -9.43 -9.28
N ILE A 273 3.92 -9.72 -8.35
CA ILE A 273 4.28 -8.80 -7.25
C ILE A 273 4.97 -7.56 -7.83
N GLU A 274 5.93 -7.73 -8.72
CA GLU A 274 6.65 -6.63 -9.35
C GLU A 274 5.71 -5.77 -10.21
N GLU A 275 4.86 -6.39 -11.02
CA GLU A 275 3.87 -5.68 -11.81
C GLU A 275 2.85 -4.93 -10.93
N ASN A 276 2.38 -5.56 -9.85
CA ASN A 276 1.50 -4.91 -8.90
C ASN A 276 2.17 -3.72 -8.19
N ARG A 277 3.45 -3.85 -7.83
CA ARG A 277 4.25 -2.74 -7.28
C ARG A 277 4.33 -1.59 -8.27
N ARG A 278 4.65 -1.85 -9.55
CA ARG A 278 4.69 -0.83 -10.61
C ARG A 278 3.34 -0.15 -10.80
N LYS A 279 2.25 -0.91 -10.83
CA LYS A 279 0.88 -0.37 -10.94
C LYS A 279 0.51 0.49 -9.73
N GLN A 280 0.83 0.04 -8.52
CA GLN A 280 0.59 0.82 -7.31
C GLN A 280 1.42 2.10 -7.28
N PHE A 281 2.69 2.03 -7.66
CA PHE A 281 3.57 3.18 -7.77
C PHE A 281 3.03 4.21 -8.78
N ALA A 282 2.65 3.77 -9.98
CA ALA A 282 2.07 4.64 -11.00
C ALA A 282 0.75 5.28 -10.54
N LYS A 283 -0.12 4.50 -9.86
CA LYS A 283 -1.36 5.00 -9.26
C LYS A 283 -1.09 6.07 -8.19
N ARG A 284 -0.07 5.85 -7.35
CA ARG A 284 0.34 6.80 -6.31
C ARG A 284 0.86 8.09 -6.93
N GLN A 285 1.75 7.99 -7.92
CA GLN A 285 2.27 9.14 -8.67
C GLN A 285 1.14 9.96 -9.28
N ALA A 286 0.18 9.31 -9.95
CA ALA A 286 -0.98 9.99 -10.54
C ALA A 286 -1.86 10.69 -9.49
N ALA A 287 -2.06 10.07 -8.32
CA ALA A 287 -2.81 10.67 -7.22
C ALA A 287 -2.10 11.92 -6.66
N ILE A 288 -0.79 11.88 -6.47
CA ILE A 288 0.01 13.03 -6.01
C ILE A 288 -0.15 14.21 -7.00
N LEU A 289 0.04 13.96 -8.29
CA LEU A 289 -0.09 15.01 -9.32
C LEU A 289 -1.50 15.60 -9.37
N LYS A 290 -2.52 14.76 -9.29
CA LYS A 290 -3.92 15.20 -9.27
C LYS A 290 -4.20 16.12 -8.07
N ILE A 291 -3.81 15.70 -6.86
CA ILE A 291 -4.04 16.47 -5.63
C ILE A 291 -3.25 17.78 -5.66
N ALA A 292 -2.01 17.76 -6.16
CA ALA A 292 -1.18 18.97 -6.30
C ALA A 292 -1.81 19.95 -7.29
N ALA A 293 -2.37 19.48 -8.40
CA ALA A 293 -3.04 20.31 -9.41
C ALA A 293 -4.34 20.97 -8.90
N GLU A 294 -4.98 20.43 -7.86
CA GLU A 294 -6.16 21.05 -7.23
C GLU A 294 -5.86 22.40 -6.58
N GLN A 295 -4.60 22.72 -6.24
CA GLN A 295 -4.17 23.98 -5.62
C GLN A 295 -5.07 24.36 -4.43
N ARG A 296 -5.31 23.44 -3.50
CA ARG A 296 -6.36 23.54 -2.46
C ARG A 296 -6.25 24.76 -1.54
N GLY A 297 -5.07 25.33 -1.41
CA GLY A 297 -4.86 26.56 -0.67
C GLY A 297 -5.12 27.81 -1.49
N SER A 298 -5.14 27.72 -2.84
CA SER A 298 -5.32 28.86 -3.75
C SER A 298 -6.78 29.24 -3.97
N THR A 299 -7.72 28.50 -3.38
CA THR A 299 -9.14 28.87 -3.27
C THR A 299 -9.42 29.38 -1.86
N PRO A 300 -10.32 30.38 -1.69
CA PRO A 300 -10.63 30.93 -0.35
C PRO A 300 -11.06 29.84 0.63
N TYR A 301 -10.47 29.84 1.82
CA TYR A 301 -10.81 28.92 2.89
C TYR A 301 -10.56 29.50 4.28
N GLU A 302 -11.18 28.92 5.32
CA GLU A 302 -10.89 29.26 6.71
C GLU A 302 -9.54 28.65 7.11
N ASN A 303 -8.55 29.49 7.40
CA ASN A 303 -7.23 29.08 7.85
C ASN A 303 -7.12 29.22 9.37
N ARG A 304 -6.75 28.15 10.05
CA ARG A 304 -6.54 28.09 11.50
C ARG A 304 -5.06 27.94 11.81
N ARG A 305 -4.47 28.96 12.44
CA ARG A 305 -3.04 29.00 12.76
C ARG A 305 -2.81 29.12 14.26
N TRP A 306 -1.81 28.39 14.73
CA TRP A 306 -1.35 28.54 16.10
C TRP A 306 -0.33 29.66 16.19
N ILE A 307 -0.59 30.61 17.09
CA ILE A 307 0.32 31.68 17.51
C ILE A 307 0.93 31.25 18.83
N SER A 308 2.25 31.24 18.97
CA SER A 308 2.96 30.95 20.22
C SER A 308 3.72 32.18 20.67
N ILE A 309 3.51 32.61 21.90
CA ILE A 309 4.15 33.80 22.45
C ILE A 309 5.62 33.49 22.79
N PRO A 310 6.59 34.20 22.19
CA PRO A 310 8.00 34.02 22.51
C PRO A 310 8.36 34.68 23.85
N GLN A 311 9.48 34.27 24.43
CA GLN A 311 9.98 34.77 25.72
C GLN A 311 10.07 36.30 25.77
N ARG A 312 10.54 36.95 24.69
CA ARG A 312 10.69 38.43 24.60
C ARG A 312 9.36 39.19 24.69
N CYS A 313 8.21 38.55 24.47
CA CYS A 313 6.88 39.13 24.55
C CYS A 313 6.15 38.74 25.83
N ALA A 314 6.75 37.94 26.70
CA ALA A 314 6.14 37.55 27.98
C ALA A 314 5.99 38.78 28.89
N GLY A 315 4.83 38.91 29.53
CA GLY A 315 4.49 40.06 30.40
C GLY A 315 3.89 41.25 29.65
N MET A 316 3.79 41.21 28.31
CA MET A 316 3.10 42.23 27.53
C MET A 316 1.58 41.99 27.46
N PRO A 317 0.76 43.03 27.21
CA PRO A 317 -0.61 42.86 26.72
C PRO A 317 -0.64 42.08 25.41
N LEU A 318 -1.68 41.25 25.19
CA LEU A 318 -1.81 40.41 24.01
C LEU A 318 -1.69 41.21 22.70
N LEU A 319 -2.37 42.33 22.60
CA LEU A 319 -2.34 43.15 21.40
C LEU A 319 -0.94 43.68 21.07
N GLU A 320 -0.21 44.13 22.08
CA GLU A 320 1.18 44.57 21.92
C GLU A 320 2.10 43.42 21.51
N ALA A 321 1.96 42.28 22.17
CA ALA A 321 2.75 41.06 21.85
C ALA A 321 2.52 40.62 20.41
N LEU A 322 1.28 40.61 19.92
CA LEU A 322 0.94 40.28 18.53
C LEU A 322 1.53 41.25 17.55
N TYR A 323 1.40 42.55 17.80
CA TYR A 323 1.96 43.61 16.93
C TYR A 323 3.48 43.56 16.83
N HIS A 324 4.16 43.36 17.95
CA HIS A 324 5.62 43.29 17.97
C HIS A 324 6.20 42.03 17.33
N PHE A 325 5.49 40.93 17.42
CA PHE A 325 6.01 39.65 16.95
C PHE A 325 5.57 39.30 15.53
N TYR A 326 4.41 39.78 15.08
CA TYR A 326 3.82 39.47 13.76
C TYR A 326 3.59 40.77 12.96
N PRO A 327 4.64 41.35 12.38
CA PRO A 327 4.58 42.68 11.74
C PRO A 327 3.76 42.72 10.44
N GLY A 328 3.23 41.58 9.97
CA GLY A 328 2.35 41.52 8.80
C GLY A 328 0.94 42.09 9.01
N TYR A 329 0.59 42.48 10.25
CA TYR A 329 -0.69 43.08 10.62
C TYR A 329 -0.42 44.41 11.32
N SER A 330 -1.18 45.44 10.97
CA SER A 330 -1.18 46.69 11.73
C SER A 330 -1.82 46.52 13.11
N TYR A 331 -1.54 47.45 14.01
CA TYR A 331 -2.14 47.45 15.34
C TYR A 331 -3.68 47.39 15.29
N ALA A 332 -4.29 48.17 14.37
CA ALA A 332 -5.74 48.18 14.17
C ALA A 332 -6.29 46.85 13.63
N GLN A 333 -5.53 46.19 12.77
CA GLN A 333 -5.93 44.85 12.26
C GLN A 333 -5.90 43.78 13.35
N TRP A 334 -4.88 43.80 14.23
CA TRP A 334 -4.84 42.91 15.39
C TRP A 334 -5.96 43.20 16.39
N GLN A 335 -6.26 44.49 16.67
CA GLN A 335 -7.40 44.84 17.52
C GLN A 335 -8.71 44.33 16.92
N SER A 336 -8.94 44.55 15.63
CA SER A 336 -10.13 44.06 14.94
C SER A 336 -10.26 42.54 14.99
N ALA A 337 -9.16 41.80 14.82
CA ALA A 337 -9.13 40.34 14.88
C ALA A 337 -9.46 39.79 16.30
N ILE A 338 -9.06 40.52 17.36
CA ILE A 338 -9.43 40.18 18.73
C ILE A 338 -10.92 40.44 18.95
N ASP A 339 -11.41 41.62 18.56
CA ASP A 339 -12.80 42.06 18.77
C ASP A 339 -13.81 41.19 17.98
N SER A 340 -13.42 40.74 16.79
CA SER A 340 -14.23 39.83 15.96
C SER A 340 -14.16 38.36 16.39
N GLY A 341 -13.38 38.03 17.43
CA GLY A 341 -13.22 36.67 17.92
C GLY A 341 -12.40 35.76 16.99
N GLU A 342 -11.55 36.34 16.17
CA GLU A 342 -10.61 35.59 15.28
C GLU A 342 -9.34 35.16 16.01
N ILE A 343 -9.11 35.66 17.23
CA ILE A 343 -8.06 35.21 18.14
C ILE A 343 -8.70 34.54 19.33
N LEU A 344 -8.35 33.28 19.57
CA LEU A 344 -8.98 32.45 20.60
C LEU A 344 -7.92 31.80 21.50
N LEU A 345 -8.26 31.62 22.78
CA LEU A 345 -7.44 30.85 23.72
C LEU A 345 -7.95 29.40 23.76
N PRO A 346 -7.07 28.39 23.62
CA PRO A 346 -7.48 26.98 23.81
C PRO A 346 -7.99 26.78 25.24
N ALA A 347 -9.18 26.19 25.42
CA ALA A 347 -9.67 25.80 26.73
C ALA A 347 -8.84 24.62 27.26
N ALA A 348 -8.59 24.60 28.57
CA ALA A 348 -7.84 23.53 29.26
C ALA A 348 -8.57 22.18 29.30
N ALA A 349 -9.77 22.08 28.74
CA ALA A 349 -10.61 20.89 28.77
C ALA A 349 -10.32 19.90 27.63
N LYS A 350 -10.62 18.61 27.89
CA LYS A 350 -10.27 17.41 27.09
C LYS A 350 -10.81 17.34 25.64
N ARG A 351 -11.47 18.35 25.11
CA ARG A 351 -11.92 18.39 23.71
C ARG A 351 -11.02 19.31 22.89
N LYS A 352 -10.50 18.81 21.80
CA LYS A 352 -9.46 19.41 20.93
C LYS A 352 -9.82 20.76 20.30
N PHE A 353 -11.03 21.29 20.49
CA PHE A 353 -11.57 22.50 19.86
C PHE A 353 -12.34 23.43 20.78
N ASP A 354 -12.34 23.20 22.11
CA ASP A 354 -12.95 24.17 23.02
C ASP A 354 -12.01 25.39 23.12
N THR A 355 -12.50 26.56 22.72
CA THR A 355 -11.76 27.81 22.72
C THR A 355 -12.51 28.86 23.51
N LEU A 356 -11.77 29.77 24.13
CA LEU A 356 -12.29 30.89 24.89
C LEU A 356 -11.95 32.21 24.17
N PRO A 357 -12.82 33.22 24.23
CA PRO A 357 -12.49 34.55 23.73
C PRO A 357 -11.34 35.14 24.54
N VAL A 358 -10.61 36.05 23.91
CA VAL A 358 -9.46 36.74 24.51
C VAL A 358 -9.74 38.23 24.62
N ARG A 359 -8.95 38.93 25.44
CA ARG A 359 -9.00 40.39 25.57
C ARG A 359 -7.67 40.97 25.13
N ALA A 360 -7.70 42.16 24.51
CA ALA A 360 -6.53 42.87 24.02
C ALA A 360 -5.51 43.22 25.12
N ASP A 361 -6.04 43.55 26.31
CA ASP A 361 -5.25 43.94 27.47
C ASP A 361 -4.78 42.77 28.35
N GLN A 362 -5.15 41.50 28.02
CA GLN A 362 -4.71 40.37 28.84
C GLN A 362 -3.19 40.17 28.73
N ILE A 363 -2.56 39.92 29.87
CA ILE A 363 -1.12 39.66 29.93
C ILE A 363 -0.81 38.28 29.43
N VAL A 364 0.16 38.19 28.50
CA VAL A 364 0.57 36.90 27.90
C VAL A 364 1.83 36.33 28.57
N ARG A 365 1.97 35.00 28.50
CA ARG A 365 3.09 34.24 29.08
C ARG A 365 3.93 33.61 27.98
N GLU A 366 5.21 33.34 28.27
CA GLU A 366 6.06 32.54 27.38
C GLU A 366 5.42 31.20 27.06
N GLY A 367 5.48 30.79 25.79
CA GLY A 367 4.94 29.53 25.29
C GLY A 367 3.41 29.46 25.28
N GLN A 368 2.70 30.50 25.73
CA GLN A 368 1.23 30.56 25.64
C GLN A 368 0.80 30.51 24.17
N ARG A 369 -0.21 29.68 23.87
CA ARG A 369 -0.69 29.48 22.50
C ARG A 369 -2.07 30.07 22.31
N PHE A 370 -2.26 30.72 21.17
CA PHE A 370 -3.54 31.23 20.71
C PHE A 370 -3.87 30.62 19.35
N LEU A 371 -5.15 30.46 19.05
CA LEU A 371 -5.63 30.05 17.73
C LEU A 371 -6.07 31.30 16.97
N GLN A 372 -5.44 31.60 15.85
CA GLN A 372 -5.90 32.61 14.90
C GLN A 372 -6.75 31.95 13.83
N ILE A 373 -7.93 32.51 13.57
CA ILE A 373 -8.84 32.13 12.48
C ILE A 373 -8.80 33.24 11.44
N ILE A 374 -8.39 32.90 10.23
CA ILE A 374 -8.35 33.81 9.08
C ILE A 374 -9.38 33.33 8.07
N LYS A 375 -10.44 34.11 7.89
CA LYS A 375 -11.48 33.81 6.88
C LYS A 375 -11.00 34.16 5.49
N ASP A 376 -11.51 33.47 4.49
CA ASP A 376 -11.22 33.72 3.07
C ASP A 376 -9.71 33.79 2.73
N TYR A 377 -8.93 32.99 3.44
CA TYR A 377 -7.48 32.95 3.24
C TYR A 377 -7.15 32.29 1.92
N ILE A 378 -6.26 32.93 1.14
CA ILE A 378 -5.78 32.43 -0.17
C ILE A 378 -4.27 32.30 -0.11
N GLU A 379 -3.77 31.11 -0.44
CA GLU A 379 -2.32 30.83 -0.54
C GLU A 379 -1.81 31.07 -1.96
N PRO A 380 -0.52 31.36 -2.11
CA PRO A 380 0.11 31.39 -3.43
C PRO A 380 0.01 30.02 -4.11
N ASN A 381 0.02 30.03 -5.45
CA ASN A 381 0.11 28.83 -6.25
C ASN A 381 1.45 28.12 -6.05
N ILE A 382 1.44 26.82 -6.21
CA ILE A 382 2.63 25.97 -6.17
C ILE A 382 2.83 25.28 -7.52
N ASN A 383 4.05 24.80 -7.77
CA ASN A 383 4.30 23.92 -8.89
C ASN A 383 3.76 22.50 -8.57
N PRO A 384 2.83 21.92 -9.36
CA PRO A 384 2.23 20.62 -9.07
C PRO A 384 3.09 19.41 -9.51
N ASN A 385 4.20 19.62 -10.23
CA ASN A 385 4.99 18.56 -10.85
C ASN A 385 5.89 17.82 -9.83
N ILE A 386 5.25 17.16 -8.87
CA ILE A 386 5.92 16.41 -7.81
C ILE A 386 6.24 15.00 -8.33
N GLY A 387 7.53 14.61 -8.30
CA GLY A 387 7.97 13.26 -8.71
C GLY A 387 8.08 12.31 -7.53
N LEU A 388 7.40 11.16 -7.60
CA LEU A 388 7.67 10.03 -6.71
C LEU A 388 8.86 9.25 -7.28
N LEU A 389 9.98 9.12 -6.55
CA LEU A 389 11.16 8.40 -7.01
C LEU A 389 11.25 6.98 -6.44
N TYR A 390 10.85 6.81 -5.19
CA TYR A 390 10.92 5.52 -4.50
C TYR A 390 9.90 5.45 -3.38
N GLU A 391 9.34 4.28 -3.15
CA GLU A 391 8.61 3.96 -1.93
C GLU A 391 8.77 2.49 -1.54
N ASP A 392 8.86 2.25 -0.23
CA ASP A 392 8.79 0.92 0.38
C ASP A 392 8.00 0.95 1.69
N SER A 393 8.16 -0.06 2.53
CA SER A 393 7.48 -0.15 3.84
C SER A 393 7.99 0.82 4.91
N ALA A 394 9.12 1.50 4.68
CA ALA A 394 9.77 2.39 5.63
C ALA A 394 9.79 3.86 5.19
N ILE A 395 10.10 4.11 3.93
CA ILE A 395 10.39 5.45 3.40
C ILE A 395 9.63 5.74 2.11
N VAL A 396 9.49 7.02 1.84
CA VAL A 396 9.05 7.58 0.54
C VAL A 396 10.07 8.64 0.13
N VAL A 397 10.55 8.60 -1.10
CA VAL A 397 11.50 9.56 -1.65
C VAL A 397 10.83 10.34 -2.79
N ILE A 398 10.83 11.65 -2.64
CA ILE A 398 10.17 12.59 -3.55
C ILE A 398 11.23 13.46 -4.24
N ASN A 399 11.07 13.68 -5.53
CA ASN A 399 11.68 14.80 -6.24
C ASN A 399 10.73 16.01 -6.15
N LYS A 400 11.05 16.93 -5.25
CA LYS A 400 10.23 18.11 -5.00
C LYS A 400 10.49 19.15 -6.08
N CYS A 401 9.43 19.66 -6.69
CA CYS A 401 9.46 20.82 -7.57
C CYS A 401 9.50 22.15 -6.79
N ALA A 402 9.59 23.26 -7.47
CA ALA A 402 9.56 24.60 -6.92
C ALA A 402 8.66 25.53 -7.77
N PRO A 403 7.95 26.51 -7.13
CA PRO A 403 7.86 26.71 -5.69
C PRO A 403 6.95 25.67 -5.01
N LEU A 404 7.40 25.07 -3.92
CA LEU A 404 6.60 24.17 -3.07
C LEU A 404 7.29 24.03 -1.70
N PRO A 405 6.71 24.52 -0.59
CA PRO A 405 7.27 24.28 0.75
C PRO A 405 7.05 22.84 1.19
N VAL A 406 8.00 22.31 1.99
CA VAL A 406 7.89 20.93 2.51
C VAL A 406 6.77 20.84 3.56
N HIS A 407 6.65 21.82 4.45
CA HIS A 407 5.66 21.86 5.54
C HIS A 407 5.05 23.27 5.65
N PRO A 408 3.95 23.45 6.39
CA PRO A 408 3.34 24.75 6.60
C PRO A 408 4.35 25.80 7.07
N SER A 409 4.48 26.90 6.33
CA SER A 409 5.39 27.99 6.64
C SER A 409 5.00 29.27 5.90
N GLY A 410 5.19 30.43 6.55
CA GLY A 410 4.87 31.73 5.96
C GLY A 410 3.42 31.80 5.47
N ARG A 411 3.23 32.02 4.16
CA ARG A 411 1.92 32.13 3.52
C ARG A 411 1.29 30.79 3.15
N PHE A 412 2.00 29.67 3.31
CA PHE A 412 1.57 28.35 2.91
C PHE A 412 1.10 27.51 4.10
N ASN A 413 -0.04 26.84 3.97
CA ASN A 413 -0.59 25.91 4.95
C ASN A 413 -1.11 24.61 4.30
N ARG A 414 -1.96 24.72 3.27
CA ARG A 414 -2.50 23.58 2.50
C ARG A 414 -1.65 23.24 1.29
N ASN A 415 -1.14 24.26 0.60
CA ASN A 415 -0.27 24.14 -0.57
C ASN A 415 1.16 23.81 -0.14
N THR A 416 1.34 22.63 0.47
CA THR A 416 2.63 22.13 0.96
C THR A 416 2.81 20.67 0.56
N LEU A 417 4.05 20.20 0.45
CA LEU A 417 4.35 18.79 0.16
C LEU A 417 3.70 17.87 1.20
N GLU A 418 3.82 18.20 2.50
CA GLU A 418 3.20 17.42 3.57
C GLU A 418 1.68 17.37 3.42
N GLY A 419 1.01 18.49 3.14
CA GLY A 419 -0.44 18.55 2.96
C GLY A 419 -0.95 17.72 1.76
N ILE A 420 -0.22 17.76 0.64
CA ILE A 420 -0.52 16.96 -0.56
C ILE A 420 -0.35 15.46 -0.27
N LEU A 421 0.76 15.08 0.36
CA LEU A 421 1.06 13.69 0.67
C LEU A 421 0.16 13.13 1.78
N GLU A 422 -0.31 13.94 2.73
CA GLU A 422 -1.29 13.51 3.75
C GLU A 422 -2.59 13.00 3.10
N ILE A 423 -3.02 13.63 2.01
CA ILE A 423 -4.20 13.19 1.26
C ILE A 423 -3.88 11.98 0.39
N ALA A 424 -2.75 12.00 -0.34
CA ALA A 424 -2.37 10.94 -1.26
C ALA A 424 -2.10 9.59 -0.56
N TYR A 425 -1.67 9.63 0.69
CA TYR A 425 -1.32 8.45 1.50
C TYR A 425 -2.36 8.13 2.59
N TYR A 426 -3.47 8.87 2.67
CA TYR A 426 -4.49 8.60 3.69
C TYR A 426 -4.88 7.11 3.73
N PRO A 427 -5.03 6.48 4.93
CA PRO A 427 -4.95 7.02 6.29
C PRO A 427 -3.52 7.07 6.87
N GLU A 428 -2.49 6.77 6.10
CA GLU A 428 -1.09 6.79 6.55
C GLU A 428 -0.56 8.23 6.61
N LYS A 429 0.16 8.56 7.68
CA LYS A 429 0.79 9.88 7.84
C LYS A 429 2.29 9.80 7.60
N LEU A 430 2.76 10.34 6.49
CA LEU A 430 4.18 10.50 6.20
C LEU A 430 4.81 11.62 7.04
N ARG A 431 6.08 11.47 7.39
CA ARG A 431 6.85 12.42 8.23
C ARG A 431 8.14 12.78 7.51
N PRO A 432 8.33 14.06 7.12
CA PRO A 432 9.60 14.50 6.54
C PRO A 432 10.77 14.23 7.48
N ALA A 433 11.83 13.60 6.98
CA ALA A 433 13.07 13.39 7.73
C ALA A 433 13.95 14.64 7.73
N HIS A 434 13.84 15.48 6.70
CA HIS A 434 14.52 16.75 6.53
C HIS A 434 13.69 17.70 5.68
N ARG A 435 14.19 18.91 5.50
CA ARG A 435 13.56 19.94 4.66
C ARG A 435 14.56 20.59 3.71
N ILE A 436 14.03 21.10 2.60
CA ILE A 436 14.69 22.04 1.69
C ILE A 436 13.76 23.24 1.50
N ASP A 437 14.30 24.38 1.06
CA ASP A 437 13.52 25.61 0.89
C ASP A 437 12.40 25.46 -0.14
N ALA A 438 11.38 26.31 -0.06
CA ALA A 438 10.24 26.26 -0.97
C ALA A 438 10.66 26.33 -2.44
N ASN A 439 11.64 27.17 -2.74
CA ASN A 439 12.15 27.43 -4.08
C ASN A 439 13.30 26.48 -4.49
N THR A 440 13.83 25.66 -3.58
CA THR A 440 14.82 24.61 -3.87
C THR A 440 14.13 23.37 -4.41
N THR A 441 14.64 22.80 -5.49
CA THR A 441 14.15 21.55 -6.09
C THR A 441 14.94 20.33 -5.59
N GLY A 442 14.44 19.13 -5.86
CA GLY A 442 15.18 17.88 -5.63
C GLY A 442 14.69 17.04 -4.46
N LEU A 443 15.58 16.22 -3.94
CA LEU A 443 15.24 15.11 -3.03
C LEU A 443 14.71 15.54 -1.67
N VAL A 444 13.59 14.92 -1.29
CA VAL A 444 13.04 14.94 0.06
C VAL A 444 12.68 13.52 0.47
N VAL A 445 13.18 13.07 1.64
CA VAL A 445 12.91 11.75 2.22
C VAL A 445 11.88 11.90 3.33
N LEU A 446 10.84 11.05 3.28
CA LEU A 446 9.81 10.98 4.30
C LEU A 446 9.75 9.55 4.88
N ALA A 447 9.43 9.45 6.15
CA ALA A 447 9.26 8.18 6.86
C ALA A 447 7.79 7.83 7.02
N ARG A 448 7.45 6.54 6.89
CA ARG A 448 6.08 6.03 7.11
C ARG A 448 5.71 5.91 8.59
N LYS A 449 6.67 5.64 9.46
CA LYS A 449 6.46 5.49 10.91
C LYS A 449 7.31 6.46 11.72
N HIS A 450 6.82 6.80 12.91
CA HIS A 450 7.53 7.69 13.82
C HIS A 450 8.94 7.18 14.19
N THR A 451 9.08 5.88 14.44
CA THR A 451 10.38 5.25 14.75
C THR A 451 11.38 5.38 13.59
N TYR A 452 10.91 5.25 12.36
CA TYR A 452 11.74 5.44 11.17
C TYR A 452 12.12 6.91 10.97
N SER A 453 11.19 7.83 11.27
CA SER A 453 11.46 9.27 11.23
C SER A 453 12.55 9.66 12.23
N GLN A 454 12.47 9.18 13.47
CA GLN A 454 13.51 9.44 14.49
C GLN A 454 14.88 8.89 14.05
N PHE A 455 14.92 7.68 13.51
CA PHE A 455 16.15 7.07 13.02
C PHE A 455 16.77 7.85 11.85
N LEU A 456 15.98 8.33 10.90
CA LEU A 456 16.47 9.16 9.81
C LEU A 456 16.92 10.54 10.31
N GLN A 457 16.09 11.22 11.12
CA GLN A 457 16.41 12.54 11.67
C GLN A 457 17.71 12.54 12.49
N SER A 458 17.99 11.46 13.23
CA SER A 458 19.26 11.33 13.96
C SER A 458 20.47 11.32 13.02
N GLN A 459 20.36 10.74 11.83
CA GLN A 459 21.42 10.75 10.82
C GLN A 459 21.61 12.15 10.20
N PHE A 460 20.51 12.86 9.92
CA PHE A 460 20.60 14.27 9.43
C PHE A 460 21.22 15.19 10.48
N THR A 461 20.83 15.04 11.76
CA THR A 461 21.33 15.86 12.86
C THR A 461 22.79 15.52 13.21
N GLY A 462 23.13 14.24 13.17
CA GLY A 462 24.49 13.73 13.42
C GLY A 462 25.45 13.93 12.24
N GLY A 463 24.99 14.48 11.10
CA GLY A 463 25.83 14.77 9.95
C GLY A 463 26.32 13.56 9.17
N THR A 464 25.72 12.36 9.39
CA THR A 464 26.11 11.13 8.69
C THR A 464 25.47 10.97 7.32
N VAL A 465 24.41 11.75 7.02
CA VAL A 465 23.81 11.81 5.68
C VAL A 465 24.71 12.60 4.74
N LYS A 466 25.12 11.98 3.65
CA LYS A 466 25.81 12.72 2.57
C LYS A 466 24.76 13.39 1.67
N LYS A 467 24.95 14.66 1.44
CA LYS A 467 24.06 15.52 0.64
C LYS A 467 24.87 16.17 -0.46
N THR A 468 24.45 15.99 -1.70
CA THR A 468 25.05 16.66 -2.86
C THR A 468 23.99 17.51 -3.54
N TYR A 469 24.33 18.77 -3.76
CA TYR A 469 23.48 19.74 -4.46
C TYR A 469 24.16 20.22 -5.73
N LEU A 470 23.39 20.59 -6.72
CA LEU A 470 23.83 21.42 -7.85
C LEU A 470 23.33 22.85 -7.62
N ALA A 471 24.23 23.79 -7.75
CA ALA A 471 23.93 25.21 -7.67
C ALA A 471 24.30 25.88 -9.00
N THR A 472 23.35 26.57 -9.64
CA THR A 472 23.62 27.50 -10.75
C THR A 472 23.81 28.85 -10.16
N VAL A 473 24.99 29.45 -10.33
CA VAL A 473 25.38 30.75 -9.75
C VAL A 473 25.61 31.78 -10.81
N VAL A 474 25.45 33.04 -10.45
CA VAL A 474 25.78 34.19 -11.30
C VAL A 474 27.28 34.47 -11.20
N GLY A 475 27.97 34.54 -12.36
CA GLY A 475 29.39 34.79 -12.46
C GLY A 475 30.24 33.53 -12.67
N HIS A 476 31.53 33.76 -12.88
CA HIS A 476 32.52 32.69 -13.08
C HIS A 476 33.54 32.72 -11.92
N PRO A 477 33.45 31.74 -10.98
CA PRO A 477 34.47 31.64 -9.93
C PRO A 477 35.88 31.47 -10.51
N ASN A 478 36.86 32.14 -9.90
CA ASN A 478 38.27 32.02 -10.25
C ASN A 478 38.98 30.82 -9.58
N TRP A 479 38.20 29.98 -8.89
CA TRP A 479 38.61 28.72 -8.26
C TRP A 479 37.87 27.54 -8.87
N ASP A 480 38.48 26.35 -8.86
CA ASP A 480 37.84 25.12 -9.29
C ASP A 480 37.22 24.35 -8.12
N ALA A 481 37.80 24.49 -6.94
CA ALA A 481 37.25 23.95 -5.69
C ALA A 481 37.60 24.87 -4.52
N ILE A 482 36.69 24.94 -3.54
CA ILE A 482 36.91 25.73 -2.33
C ILE A 482 36.05 25.15 -1.18
N ASP A 483 36.60 25.21 0.01
CA ASP A 483 35.88 24.91 1.27
C ASP A 483 35.46 26.23 1.91
N CYS A 484 34.19 26.39 2.24
CA CYS A 484 33.63 27.59 2.89
C CYS A 484 33.10 27.18 4.28
N ASP A 485 33.68 27.77 5.31
CA ASP A 485 33.39 27.50 6.72
C ASP A 485 32.79 28.71 7.47
N PHE A 486 32.27 29.70 6.77
CA PHE A 486 31.66 30.88 7.36
C PHE A 486 30.51 30.50 8.29
N ALA A 487 30.61 30.86 9.56
CA ALA A 487 29.57 30.62 10.54
C ALA A 487 28.32 31.48 10.26
N ILE A 488 27.13 30.90 10.50
CA ILE A 488 25.83 31.49 10.15
C ILE A 488 25.07 31.88 11.42
N SER A 489 24.42 33.05 11.40
CA SER A 489 23.63 33.59 12.51
C SER A 489 22.55 32.58 13.00
N LYS A 490 22.34 32.52 14.33
CA LYS A 490 21.27 31.73 14.94
C LYS A 490 19.89 32.29 14.66
N ASP A 491 19.79 33.62 14.71
CA ASP A 491 18.55 34.36 14.52
C ASP A 491 18.37 34.78 13.06
N SER A 492 17.12 34.87 12.64
CA SER A 492 16.77 35.41 11.34
C SER A 492 16.79 36.95 11.39
N ILE A 493 17.23 37.51 10.29
CA ILE A 493 17.11 38.96 10.01
C ILE A 493 15.79 39.19 9.24
N HIS A 494 15.67 40.23 8.48
CA HIS A 494 14.48 40.55 7.68
C HIS A 494 14.12 39.41 6.70
N GLY A 495 12.83 39.14 6.54
CA GLY A 495 12.32 38.14 5.59
C GLY A 495 12.74 36.68 5.86
N GLY A 496 13.26 36.35 7.05
CA GLY A 496 13.75 35.01 7.39
C GLY A 496 15.17 34.72 6.89
N SER A 497 15.87 35.72 6.33
CA SER A 497 17.27 35.63 5.89
C SER A 497 18.23 35.39 7.06
N ARG A 498 19.44 34.93 6.76
CA ARG A 498 20.55 34.73 7.69
C ARG A 498 21.73 35.63 7.27
N SER A 499 22.68 35.84 8.17
CA SER A 499 23.93 36.54 7.90
C SER A 499 25.14 35.68 8.25
N ILE A 500 26.29 36.01 7.68
CA ILE A 500 27.57 35.56 8.18
C ILE A 500 27.79 36.19 9.56
N ASP A 501 28.11 35.39 10.55
CA ASP A 501 28.28 35.81 11.93
C ASP A 501 29.32 34.88 12.61
N HIS A 502 30.48 35.43 12.92
CA HIS A 502 31.57 34.68 13.53
C HIS A 502 31.22 34.07 14.88
N THR A 503 30.17 34.59 15.56
CA THR A 503 29.63 34.02 16.80
C THR A 503 28.47 33.06 16.56
N GLY A 504 28.11 32.82 15.31
CA GLY A 504 27.00 32.04 14.85
C GLY A 504 27.23 30.52 14.96
N GLN A 505 26.42 29.77 14.22
CA GLN A 505 26.54 28.32 14.15
C GLN A 505 27.65 27.94 13.16
N PRO A 506 28.65 27.14 13.60
CA PRO A 506 29.68 26.65 12.70
C PRO A 506 29.07 25.74 11.63
N CYS A 507 29.53 25.85 10.41
CA CYS A 507 29.11 25.04 9.29
C CYS A 507 30.20 25.03 8.20
N LEU A 508 30.20 24.00 7.38
CA LEU A 508 31.17 23.78 6.31
C LEU A 508 30.43 23.33 5.05
N THR A 509 30.75 23.93 3.91
CA THR A 509 30.32 23.49 2.58
C THR A 509 31.51 23.38 1.66
N CYS A 510 31.71 22.19 1.05
CA CYS A 510 32.72 22.00 0.03
C CYS A 510 32.08 22.28 -1.34
N PHE A 511 32.69 23.17 -2.12
CA PHE A 511 32.23 23.54 -3.45
C PHE A 511 33.23 23.07 -4.51
N ARG A 512 32.71 22.65 -5.68
CA ARG A 512 33.48 22.31 -6.86
C ARG A 512 32.79 22.82 -8.10
N VAL A 513 33.48 23.61 -8.93
CA VAL A 513 32.96 24.08 -10.22
C VAL A 513 32.93 22.90 -11.19
N LEU A 514 31.76 22.62 -11.72
CA LEU A 514 31.57 21.60 -12.74
C LEU A 514 31.67 22.17 -14.14
N GLU A 515 31.09 23.37 -14.34
CA GLU A 515 31.03 23.99 -15.66
C GLU A 515 30.91 25.51 -15.52
N ARG A 516 31.61 26.27 -16.39
CA ARG A 516 31.43 27.70 -16.56
C ARG A 516 30.72 27.91 -17.90
N LEU A 517 29.48 28.43 -17.84
CA LEU A 517 28.60 28.57 -18.99
C LEU A 517 28.85 29.83 -19.78
N SER A 518 28.54 29.84 -21.07
CA SER A 518 28.73 31.00 -21.97
C SER A 518 27.81 32.18 -21.67
N ASP A 519 26.72 31.97 -20.91
CA ASP A 519 25.75 33.01 -20.51
C ASP A 519 26.14 33.78 -19.22
N GLY A 520 27.37 33.61 -18.74
CA GLY A 520 27.87 34.26 -17.54
C GLY A 520 27.50 33.59 -16.24
N MET A 521 26.96 32.37 -16.29
CA MET A 521 26.65 31.55 -15.12
C MET A 521 27.66 30.41 -14.93
N SER A 522 27.65 29.78 -13.78
CA SER A 522 28.45 28.57 -13.52
C SER A 522 27.62 27.52 -12.78
N ILE A 523 27.89 26.24 -13.05
CA ILE A 523 27.32 25.11 -12.33
C ILE A 523 28.32 24.63 -11.29
N ILE A 524 27.91 24.59 -10.05
CA ILE A 524 28.73 24.22 -8.89
C ILE A 524 28.09 23.03 -8.17
N GLU A 525 28.91 22.02 -7.90
CA GLU A 525 28.57 20.98 -6.93
C GLU A 525 28.81 21.51 -5.52
N ALA A 526 27.80 21.38 -4.65
CA ALA A 526 27.88 21.79 -3.26
C ALA A 526 27.62 20.60 -2.33
N VAL A 527 28.56 20.31 -1.42
CA VAL A 527 28.50 19.21 -0.46
C VAL A 527 28.54 19.79 0.97
N PRO A 528 27.37 20.15 1.55
CA PRO A 528 27.32 20.68 2.89
C PRO A 528 27.54 19.57 3.93
N LYS A 529 28.47 19.76 4.88
CA LYS A 529 28.71 18.84 5.99
C LYS A 529 27.73 19.06 7.14
N SER A 530 27.03 20.16 7.15
CA SER A 530 25.95 20.51 8.10
C SER A 530 24.66 20.83 7.32
N GLY A 531 23.62 21.29 8.00
CA GLY A 531 22.32 21.62 7.37
C GLY A 531 21.73 22.90 7.99
N ARG A 532 22.48 24.00 8.02
CA ARG A 532 21.98 25.27 8.53
C ARG A 532 21.03 25.91 7.51
N THR A 533 20.09 26.69 8.03
CA THR A 533 19.14 27.41 7.18
C THR A 533 19.89 28.30 6.19
N HIS A 534 19.58 28.19 4.90
CA HIS A 534 20.17 28.93 3.80
C HIS A 534 21.70 28.75 3.62
N GLN A 535 22.31 27.70 4.21
CA GLN A 535 23.77 27.55 4.26
C GLN A 535 24.44 27.65 2.88
N ILE A 536 24.03 26.89 1.90
CA ILE A 536 24.62 26.89 0.55
C ILE A 536 24.43 28.28 -0.12
N ARG A 537 23.24 28.85 0.00
CA ARG A 537 22.86 30.13 -0.58
C ARG A 537 23.75 31.27 -0.04
N LEU A 538 23.85 31.35 1.28
CA LEU A 538 24.62 32.40 1.95
C LEU A 538 26.13 32.25 1.71
N HIS A 539 26.67 31.02 1.75
CA HIS A 539 28.08 30.76 1.48
C HIS A 539 28.46 31.17 0.05
N LEU A 540 27.67 30.77 -0.97
CA LEU A 540 27.93 31.17 -2.36
C LEU A 540 27.80 32.69 -2.55
N ALA A 541 26.79 33.32 -1.96
CA ALA A 541 26.63 34.76 -2.00
C ALA A 541 27.82 35.50 -1.33
N ALA A 542 28.30 35.02 -0.17
CA ALA A 542 29.44 35.58 0.54
C ALA A 542 30.76 35.44 -0.25
N LEU A 543 30.90 34.35 -1.01
CA LEU A 543 32.03 34.16 -1.95
C LEU A 543 31.92 35.02 -3.21
N GLY A 544 30.84 35.81 -3.38
CA GLY A 544 30.61 36.72 -4.52
C GLY A 544 29.81 36.11 -5.67
N PHE A 545 29.34 34.84 -5.55
CA PHE A 545 28.63 34.10 -6.57
C PHE A 545 27.23 33.70 -6.10
N PRO A 546 26.26 34.63 -5.99
CA PRO A 546 24.92 34.29 -5.54
C PRO A 546 24.25 33.30 -6.48
N ILE A 547 23.35 32.46 -5.92
CA ILE A 547 22.59 31.51 -6.70
C ILE A 547 21.62 32.25 -7.64
N HIS A 548 21.48 31.76 -8.85
CA HIS A 548 20.53 32.27 -9.84
C HIS A 548 19.08 32.24 -9.29
N ASN A 549 18.33 33.31 -9.51
CA ASN A 549 16.99 33.51 -8.96
C ASN A 549 16.91 33.52 -7.42
N ASP A 550 17.98 33.87 -6.70
CA ASP A 550 17.87 34.00 -5.24
C ASP A 550 17.13 35.28 -4.86
N PRO A 551 15.92 35.19 -4.24
CA PRO A 551 15.15 36.38 -3.87
C PRO A 551 15.71 37.14 -2.67
N LEU A 552 16.67 36.56 -1.92
CA LEU A 552 17.12 37.09 -0.63
C LEU A 552 18.56 37.58 -0.62
N TYR A 553 19.49 36.87 -1.30
CA TYR A 553 20.93 37.14 -1.15
C TYR A 553 21.56 37.82 -2.38
N LEU A 554 22.34 38.84 -2.10
CA LEU A 554 23.14 39.58 -3.07
C LEU A 554 24.63 39.19 -2.99
N PRO A 555 25.45 39.53 -4.01
CA PRO A 555 26.89 39.32 -3.94
C PRO A 555 27.49 39.94 -2.67
N GLY A 556 28.43 39.23 -2.04
CA GLY A 556 29.03 39.63 -0.76
C GLY A 556 28.25 39.16 0.47
N GLY A 557 27.16 38.34 0.29
CA GLY A 557 26.40 37.76 1.39
C GLY A 557 25.41 38.72 2.07
N THR A 558 25.17 39.90 1.48
CA THR A 558 24.19 40.84 2.00
C THR A 558 22.77 40.37 1.70
N ALA A 559 21.90 40.33 2.72
CA ALA A 559 20.50 40.04 2.55
C ALA A 559 19.71 41.27 2.10
N ARG A 560 18.75 41.08 1.18
CA ARG A 560 17.76 42.10 0.85
C ARG A 560 16.86 42.38 2.07
N GLU A 561 16.42 43.62 2.25
CA GLU A 561 15.47 43.97 3.32
C GLU A 561 14.13 43.28 3.15
N GLN A 562 13.70 43.10 1.90
CA GLN A 562 12.51 42.29 1.52
C GLN A 562 12.88 41.36 0.38
N PRO A 563 12.27 40.16 0.35
CA PRO A 563 12.42 39.25 -0.78
C PRO A 563 11.95 39.91 -2.08
N GLU A 564 12.62 39.61 -3.19
CA GLU A 564 12.20 40.03 -4.52
C GLU A 564 10.91 39.32 -4.92
N PRO A 565 9.74 39.98 -5.04
CA PRO A 565 8.45 39.30 -5.29
C PRO A 565 8.43 38.49 -6.58
N ASP A 566 9.05 38.98 -7.65
CA ASP A 566 9.10 38.32 -8.95
C ASP A 566 9.94 37.04 -8.91
N LEU A 567 10.90 36.91 -7.99
CA LEU A 567 11.72 35.73 -7.81
C LEU A 567 11.15 34.75 -6.80
N GLU A 568 10.23 35.17 -5.92
CA GLU A 568 9.57 34.28 -4.97
C GLU A 568 8.75 33.18 -5.64
N SER A 569 8.24 33.44 -6.84
CA SER A 569 7.46 32.45 -7.64
C SER A 569 8.32 31.59 -8.55
N LYS A 570 9.64 31.85 -8.66
CA LYS A 570 10.57 31.13 -9.52
C LYS A 570 11.33 30.05 -8.74
N ALA A 571 11.76 29.03 -9.45
CA ALA A 571 12.69 28.06 -8.91
C ALA A 571 14.06 28.71 -8.69
N LEU A 572 14.64 28.45 -7.52
CA LEU A 572 16.03 28.81 -7.20
C LEU A 572 16.96 27.91 -8.01
N GLY A 573 18.06 28.43 -8.51
CA GLY A 573 19.12 27.63 -9.15
C GLY A 573 19.82 26.67 -8.18
N LEU A 574 19.08 26.02 -7.29
CA LEU A 574 19.59 25.06 -6.30
C LEU A 574 18.77 23.77 -6.35
N HIS A 575 19.47 22.65 -6.55
CA HIS A 575 18.85 21.35 -6.69
C HIS A 575 19.49 20.32 -5.75
N ALA A 576 18.71 19.69 -4.87
CA ALA A 576 19.14 18.59 -4.01
C ALA A 576 19.28 17.32 -4.86
N LEU A 577 20.47 17.11 -5.43
CA LEU A 577 20.74 16.09 -6.44
C LEU A 577 20.79 14.68 -5.85
N ARG A 578 21.62 14.48 -4.79
CA ARG A 578 21.87 13.13 -4.25
C ARG A 578 21.83 13.13 -2.74
N LEU A 579 21.22 12.07 -2.19
CA LEU A 579 21.20 11.77 -0.76
C LEU A 579 21.67 10.33 -0.52
N GLU A 580 22.64 10.17 0.40
CA GLU A 580 23.12 8.86 0.85
C GLU A 580 22.92 8.76 2.36
N PHE A 581 22.25 7.70 2.81
CA PHE A 581 21.95 7.46 4.23
C PHE A 581 21.75 5.97 4.52
N VAL A 582 21.68 5.58 5.79
CA VAL A 582 21.40 4.19 6.21
C VAL A 582 19.89 3.98 6.27
N HIS A 583 19.39 2.98 5.56
CA HIS A 583 17.97 2.66 5.50
C HIS A 583 17.44 2.12 6.85
N PRO A 584 16.25 2.57 7.34
CA PRO A 584 15.79 2.26 8.70
C PRO A 584 15.45 0.79 8.95
N ILE A 585 15.09 0.01 7.93
CA ILE A 585 14.80 -1.43 8.07
C ILE A 585 16.02 -2.27 7.71
N SER A 586 16.52 -2.15 6.48
CA SER A 586 17.62 -3.01 6.00
C SER A 586 18.96 -2.73 6.68
N ARG A 587 19.13 -1.55 7.29
CA ARG A 587 20.38 -1.07 7.87
C ARG A 587 21.56 -0.99 6.88
N LEU A 588 21.26 -1.07 5.59
CA LEU A 588 22.24 -0.89 4.51
C LEU A 588 22.29 0.58 4.08
N ALA A 589 23.44 1.00 3.57
CA ALA A 589 23.57 2.30 2.92
C ALA A 589 22.75 2.30 1.62
N VAL A 590 21.96 3.35 1.42
CA VAL A 590 21.17 3.58 0.21
C VAL A 590 21.50 4.95 -0.36
N SER A 591 21.43 5.07 -1.68
CA SER A 591 21.66 6.31 -2.41
C SER A 591 20.51 6.57 -3.35
N PHE A 592 20.02 7.81 -3.34
CA PHE A 592 19.00 8.29 -4.27
C PHE A 592 19.51 9.50 -5.02
N GLU A 593 19.17 9.59 -6.30
CA GLU A 593 19.52 10.70 -7.15
C GLU A 593 18.29 11.21 -7.90
N ALA A 594 18.07 12.53 -7.89
CA ALA A 594 17.02 13.18 -8.66
C ALA A 594 17.57 13.66 -9.98
N ALA A 595 16.86 13.38 -11.08
CA ALA A 595 17.23 13.94 -12.37
C ALA A 595 17.21 15.49 -12.30
N HIS A 596 18.27 16.10 -12.76
CA HIS A 596 18.39 17.55 -12.89
C HIS A 596 17.96 17.97 -14.30
N ASP A 597 16.82 18.63 -14.40
CA ASP A 597 16.36 19.20 -15.66
C ASP A 597 16.82 20.66 -15.76
N ARG A 598 17.79 20.94 -16.60
CA ARG A 598 18.34 22.29 -16.84
C ARG A 598 17.27 23.27 -17.34
N SER A 599 16.22 22.79 -18.02
CA SER A 599 15.14 23.65 -18.52
C SER A 599 14.29 24.28 -17.39
N GLN A 600 14.25 23.67 -16.22
CA GLN A 600 13.52 24.21 -15.05
C GLN A 600 14.19 25.45 -14.44
N ILE A 601 15.47 25.69 -14.72
CA ILE A 601 16.23 26.86 -14.24
C ILE A 601 16.17 28.01 -15.26
N GLN A 602 16.10 27.69 -16.54
CA GLN A 602 16.04 28.65 -17.64
C GLN A 602 14.60 29.08 -17.93
N GLY A 603 13.74 29.33 -17.00
CA GLY A 603 12.37 29.79 -17.16
C GLY A 603 11.83 29.69 -18.58
N ALA A 604 10.69 29.01 -18.78
CA ALA A 604 10.00 29.09 -20.05
C ALA A 604 9.87 30.57 -20.43
N SER A 605 10.56 30.97 -21.51
CA SER A 605 10.46 32.27 -22.17
C SER A 605 9.04 32.45 -22.73
#